data_739e236c93fbdda3d72527c558992c4c
#
_entry.id   739e236c93fbdda3d72527c558992c4c
#
_cell.length_a   1.000
_cell.length_b   1.000
_cell.length_c   1.000
_cell.angle_alpha   90.00
_cell.angle_beta   90.00
_cell.angle_gamma   90.00
#
_symmetry.space_group_name_H-M   'P 1'
#
loop_
_entity.id
_entity.type
_entity.pdbx_description
1 polymer ?
#
loop_
_entity_poly.entity_id
_entity_poly.type
_entity_poly.pdbx_seq_one_letter_code
_entity_poly.pdbx_strand_id
1 'polypeptide(L)'
;MNIFMVVFINYGNTCYLNVILQIFLHVDILVKNKQWVHILIKLKQLKKNCPFKPNLIYNFLKLNKHFKIGQPHDAHEAFLHILDYVDDISFKGILLYKMETTNKPLEVNKNKEIFTSIELALTHSNLYDNLNEFFKSELISGWKDKHNNVRNIIKSGYILDFPNNLAIVLKQTQHIKKRIEYDHILDMTKYAANPNKKETYELVSVIIHSNYHYYGYFKNNNIWYLYNDEQIGIIDKPNLNQCPYMLIYTKLK
;
A
#
# COMPACT_ATOMS: atom_id res chain seq x y z
N MET A 1 1.32 0.58 27.99
CA MET A 1 1.54 0.80 26.55
C MET A 1 0.52 1.82 26.06
N ASN A 2 0.97 2.98 25.59
CA ASN A 2 0.04 4.08 25.28
C ASN A 2 -0.72 3.77 23.99
N ILE A 3 -2.04 3.70 24.08
CA ILE A 3 -2.93 3.60 22.93
C ILE A 3 -2.93 4.98 22.26
N PHE A 4 -2.38 5.07 21.06
CA PHE A 4 -2.37 6.32 20.30
C PHE A 4 -3.76 6.51 19.68
N MET A 5 -4.51 7.49 20.16
CA MET A 5 -5.81 7.86 19.60
C MET A 5 -5.73 9.30 19.10
N VAL A 6 -4.88 9.53 18.11
CA VAL A 6 -4.80 10.81 17.42
C VAL A 6 -5.85 10.83 16.33
N VAL A 7 -6.70 11.84 16.30
CA VAL A 7 -7.65 12.11 15.22
C VAL A 7 -7.21 13.35 14.46
N PHE A 8 -7.64 13.44 13.21
CA PHE A 8 -7.31 14.55 12.33
C PHE A 8 -8.57 15.30 11.90
N ILE A 9 -8.53 16.62 12.00
CA ILE A 9 -9.63 17.47 11.53
C ILE A 9 -9.67 17.45 10.01
N ASN A 10 -10.87 17.35 9.44
CA ASN A 10 -11.05 17.52 8.01
C ASN A 10 -11.18 19.02 7.68
N TYR A 11 -10.19 19.56 6.98
CA TYR A 11 -10.13 20.97 6.56
C TYR A 11 -10.73 21.22 5.15
N GLY A 12 -11.78 20.47 4.83
CA GLY A 12 -12.36 20.46 3.50
C GLY A 12 -11.56 19.56 2.55
N ASN A 13 -12.15 18.41 2.24
CA ASN A 13 -11.59 17.38 1.33
C ASN A 13 -10.21 16.83 1.73
N THR A 14 -9.86 16.81 3.03
CA THR A 14 -8.55 16.29 3.50
C THR A 14 -8.63 14.87 4.05
N CYS A 15 -9.76 14.21 3.92
CA CYS A 15 -9.96 12.82 4.37
C CYS A 15 -8.91 11.85 3.77
N TYR A 16 -8.53 12.04 2.51
CA TYR A 16 -7.47 11.26 1.85
C TYR A 16 -6.14 11.34 2.62
N LEU A 17 -5.77 12.54 3.10
CA LEU A 17 -4.56 12.76 3.86
C LEU A 17 -4.68 12.20 5.28
N ASN A 18 -5.84 12.37 5.92
CA ASN A 18 -6.10 11.92 7.28
C ASN A 18 -5.90 10.39 7.40
N VAL A 19 -6.41 9.59 6.45
CA VAL A 19 -6.23 8.12 6.48
C VAL A 19 -4.77 7.72 6.22
N ILE A 20 -4.05 8.44 5.37
CA ILE A 20 -2.62 8.14 5.12
C ILE A 20 -1.78 8.44 6.35
N LEU A 21 -2.06 9.53 7.06
CA LEU A 21 -1.39 9.83 8.32
C LEU A 21 -1.66 8.76 9.39
N GLN A 22 -2.88 8.21 9.43
CA GLN A 22 -3.19 7.10 10.32
C GLN A 22 -2.36 5.85 9.98
N ILE A 23 -2.11 5.55 8.70
CA ILE A 23 -1.21 4.44 8.34
C ILE A 23 0.14 4.64 9.03
N PHE A 24 0.77 5.81 8.87
CA PHE A 24 2.10 6.08 9.43
C PHE A 24 2.15 6.09 10.97
N LEU A 25 1.01 6.27 11.64
CA LEU A 25 0.92 6.15 13.09
C LEU A 25 0.81 4.69 13.57
N HIS A 26 0.30 3.78 12.72
CA HIS A 26 -0.01 2.40 13.08
C HIS A 26 0.99 1.37 12.55
N VAL A 27 1.92 1.78 11.67
CA VAL A 27 3.00 0.90 11.18
C VAL A 27 4.36 1.43 11.61
N ASP A 28 5.35 0.52 11.63
CA ASP A 28 6.73 0.91 11.81
C ASP A 28 7.30 1.37 10.47
N ILE A 29 7.73 2.62 10.41
CA ILE A 29 8.35 3.23 9.24
C ILE A 29 9.83 3.48 9.49
N LEU A 30 10.64 3.26 8.46
CA LEU A 30 12.08 3.45 8.46
C LEU A 30 12.44 4.70 7.65
N VAL A 31 12.21 5.85 8.27
CA VAL A 31 12.38 7.18 7.66
C VAL A 31 13.81 7.63 7.79
N LYS A 32 14.43 8.05 6.71
CA LYS A 32 15.78 8.65 6.71
C LYS A 32 15.76 10.15 6.99
N ASN A 33 14.68 10.84 6.63
CA ASN A 33 14.55 12.27 6.87
C ASN A 33 14.30 12.57 8.35
N LYS A 34 15.29 13.17 9.05
CA LYS A 34 15.27 13.45 10.49
C LYS A 34 14.09 14.35 10.93
N GLN A 35 13.67 15.30 10.11
CA GLN A 35 12.54 16.18 10.46
C GLN A 35 11.24 15.40 10.57
N TRP A 36 11.02 14.44 9.66
CA TRP A 36 9.83 13.59 9.68
C TRP A 36 9.82 12.61 10.84
N VAL A 37 10.97 12.02 11.18
CA VAL A 37 11.09 11.20 12.41
C VAL A 37 10.61 11.97 13.62
N HIS A 38 11.03 13.24 13.75
CA HIS A 38 10.62 14.09 14.87
C HIS A 38 9.11 14.41 14.85
N ILE A 39 8.53 14.66 13.66
CA ILE A 39 7.09 14.90 13.52
C ILE A 39 6.29 13.66 13.91
N LEU A 40 6.68 12.48 13.42
CA LEU A 40 6.00 11.23 13.72
C LEU A 40 6.12 10.84 15.20
N ILE A 41 7.30 11.06 15.82
CA ILE A 41 7.45 10.88 17.27
C ILE A 41 6.50 11.81 18.02
N LYS A 42 6.43 13.07 17.66
CA LYS A 42 5.48 14.02 18.27
C LYS A 42 4.04 13.58 18.10
N LEU A 43 3.64 13.15 16.90
CA LEU A 43 2.30 12.62 16.65
C LEU A 43 2.01 11.39 17.52
N LYS A 44 2.94 10.45 17.63
CA LYS A 44 2.81 9.26 18.48
C LYS A 44 2.77 9.60 19.99
N GLN A 45 3.27 10.75 20.41
CA GLN A 45 3.24 11.21 21.80
C GLN A 45 1.97 11.98 22.19
N LEU A 46 1.15 12.40 21.22
CA LEU A 46 -0.10 13.12 21.50
C LEU A 46 -1.07 12.25 22.30
N LYS A 47 -1.70 12.86 23.29
CA LYS A 47 -2.66 12.20 24.17
C LYS A 47 -3.99 11.98 23.46
N LYS A 48 -4.74 10.98 23.96
CA LYS A 48 -6.11 10.64 23.55
C LYS A 48 -6.97 11.92 23.49
N ASN A 49 -7.76 12.04 22.42
CA ASN A 49 -8.72 13.13 22.18
C ASN A 49 -8.13 14.53 21.99
N CYS A 50 -6.86 14.63 21.59
CA CYS A 50 -6.32 15.90 21.14
C CYS A 50 -6.40 15.96 19.61
N PRO A 51 -7.36 16.70 19.02
CA PRO A 51 -7.41 16.87 17.57
C PRO A 51 -6.13 17.60 17.14
N PHE A 52 -5.39 16.97 16.26
CA PHE A 52 -4.15 17.53 15.74
C PHE A 52 -4.40 18.25 14.43
N LYS A 53 -4.02 19.52 14.35
CA LYS A 53 -4.02 20.26 13.10
C LYS A 53 -2.81 19.83 12.26
N PRO A 54 -2.97 19.23 11.09
CA PRO A 54 -1.83 18.77 10.29
C PRO A 54 -1.11 19.93 9.58
N ASN A 55 -0.94 21.08 10.25
CA ASN A 55 -0.33 22.27 9.68
C ASN A 55 1.06 22.00 9.10
N LEU A 56 1.86 21.14 9.74
CA LEU A 56 3.19 20.79 9.24
C LEU A 56 3.11 20.03 7.91
N ILE A 57 2.13 19.14 7.79
CA ILE A 57 1.91 18.34 6.59
C ILE A 57 1.26 19.20 5.50
N TYR A 58 0.35 20.09 5.88
CA TYR A 58 -0.16 21.11 4.96
C TYR A 58 0.93 22.02 4.42
N ASN A 59 1.86 22.46 5.26
CA ASN A 59 2.98 23.28 4.82
C ASN A 59 3.87 22.51 3.84
N PHE A 60 4.05 21.20 4.08
CA PHE A 60 4.73 20.32 3.16
C PHE A 60 3.98 20.20 1.82
N LEU A 61 2.67 19.92 1.87
CA LEU A 61 1.83 19.82 0.67
C LEU A 61 1.73 21.17 -0.07
N LYS A 62 1.81 22.32 0.63
CA LYS A 62 1.92 23.63 0.00
C LYS A 62 3.20 23.85 -0.79
N LEU A 63 4.31 23.33 -0.31
CA LEU A 63 5.59 23.37 -1.03
C LEU A 63 5.53 22.47 -2.27
N ASN A 64 4.66 21.51 -2.25
CA ASN A 64 4.43 20.56 -3.31
C ASN A 64 3.22 21.00 -4.13
N LYS A 65 3.44 21.66 -5.25
CA LYS A 65 2.40 22.26 -6.11
C LYS A 65 1.31 21.28 -6.59
N HIS A 66 1.49 19.99 -6.32
CA HIS A 66 0.62 18.91 -6.79
C HIS A 66 -0.68 18.82 -5.97
N PHE A 67 -0.60 18.87 -4.63
CA PHE A 67 -1.77 18.79 -3.76
C PHE A 67 -2.27 20.17 -3.36
N LYS A 68 -3.50 20.50 -3.76
CA LYS A 68 -4.13 21.76 -3.40
C LYS A 68 -5.00 21.58 -2.16
N ILE A 69 -4.78 22.42 -1.16
CA ILE A 69 -5.60 22.44 0.06
C ILE A 69 -7.05 22.73 -0.31
N GLY A 70 -7.99 21.98 0.29
CA GLY A 70 -9.42 22.14 0.03
C GLY A 70 -9.92 21.44 -1.24
N GLN A 71 -9.05 20.80 -2.02
CA GLN A 71 -9.43 19.97 -3.15
C GLN A 71 -9.34 18.48 -2.80
N PRO A 72 -10.22 17.65 -3.34
CA PRO A 72 -10.12 16.20 -3.19
C PRO A 72 -8.92 15.68 -4.00
N HIS A 73 -8.18 14.74 -3.40
CA HIS A 73 -7.08 14.04 -4.04
C HIS A 73 -7.16 12.54 -3.77
N ASP A 74 -6.42 11.78 -4.55
CA ASP A 74 -6.31 10.34 -4.36
C ASP A 74 -5.41 10.00 -3.17
N ALA A 75 -5.88 9.09 -2.29
CA ALA A 75 -5.14 8.72 -1.09
C ALA A 75 -3.88 7.91 -1.42
N HIS A 76 -3.90 7.05 -2.46
CA HIS A 76 -2.71 6.30 -2.87
C HIS A 76 -1.64 7.23 -3.46
N GLU A 77 -2.04 8.21 -4.26
CA GLU A 77 -1.12 9.21 -4.79
C GLU A 77 -0.46 10.01 -3.65
N ALA A 78 -1.25 10.42 -2.64
CA ALA A 78 -0.71 11.09 -1.45
C ALA A 78 0.24 10.19 -0.65
N PHE A 79 -0.09 8.90 -0.53
CA PHE A 79 0.74 7.91 0.14
C PHE A 79 2.12 7.79 -0.53
N LEU A 80 2.16 7.54 -1.85
CA LEU A 80 3.40 7.43 -2.61
C LEU A 80 4.25 8.70 -2.50
N HIS A 81 3.60 9.84 -2.64
CA HIS A 81 4.26 11.14 -2.58
C HIS A 81 4.90 11.42 -1.21
N ILE A 82 4.20 11.09 -0.12
CA ILE A 82 4.75 11.25 1.23
C ILE A 82 5.90 10.28 1.46
N LEU A 83 5.77 9.01 1.05
CA LEU A 83 6.84 8.02 1.20
C LEU A 83 8.13 8.42 0.45
N ASP A 84 7.99 8.97 -0.75
CA ASP A 84 9.13 9.47 -1.51
C ASP A 84 9.80 10.66 -0.80
N TYR A 85 8.99 11.61 -0.34
CA TYR A 85 9.51 12.78 0.36
C TYR A 85 10.23 12.46 1.67
N VAL A 86 9.72 11.50 2.45
CA VAL A 86 10.34 11.09 3.72
C VAL A 86 11.49 10.10 3.53
N ASP A 87 11.72 9.65 2.29
CA ASP A 87 12.69 8.59 1.94
C ASP A 87 12.49 7.34 2.82
N ASP A 88 11.23 6.89 2.90
CA ASP A 88 10.90 5.66 3.63
C ASP A 88 11.33 4.44 2.84
N ILE A 89 11.94 3.47 3.53
CA ILE A 89 12.35 2.20 2.94
C ILE A 89 11.53 1.01 3.43
N SER A 90 10.67 1.21 4.43
CA SER A 90 9.90 0.10 5.02
C SER A 90 8.82 -0.45 4.09
N PHE A 91 8.38 0.35 3.12
CA PHE A 91 7.43 -0.06 2.07
C PHE A 91 8.10 -0.42 0.74
N LYS A 92 9.43 -0.25 0.60
CA LYS A 92 10.14 -0.55 -0.64
C LYS A 92 10.46 -2.03 -0.74
N GLY A 93 10.01 -2.66 -1.80
CA GLY A 93 10.37 -4.03 -2.20
C GLY A 93 10.97 -4.06 -3.60
N ILE A 94 11.38 -5.24 -4.05
CA ILE A 94 11.96 -5.45 -5.39
C ILE A 94 11.20 -6.55 -6.11
N LEU A 95 10.60 -6.22 -7.26
CA LEU A 95 10.09 -7.18 -8.23
C LEU A 95 11.23 -7.67 -9.13
N LEU A 96 11.22 -8.95 -9.44
CA LEU A 96 12.10 -9.60 -10.40
C LEU A 96 11.24 -10.11 -11.57
N TYR A 97 11.44 -9.55 -12.74
CA TYR A 97 10.86 -10.08 -13.97
C TYR A 97 11.88 -10.99 -14.67
N LYS A 98 11.45 -12.19 -15.01
CA LYS A 98 12.19 -13.17 -15.80
C LYS A 98 11.52 -13.27 -17.16
N MET A 99 12.29 -13.06 -18.21
CA MET A 99 11.86 -13.16 -19.61
C MET A 99 12.62 -14.28 -20.28
N GLU A 100 11.93 -15.33 -20.69
CA GLU A 100 12.52 -16.54 -21.31
C GLU A 100 12.01 -16.70 -22.74
N THR A 101 12.93 -16.86 -23.71
CA THR A 101 12.53 -17.16 -25.08
C THR A 101 11.91 -18.54 -25.17
N THR A 102 10.84 -18.69 -25.96
CA THR A 102 10.16 -19.99 -26.15
C THR A 102 10.89 -20.89 -27.15
N ASN A 103 11.75 -20.33 -28.01
CA ASN A 103 12.49 -21.04 -29.06
C ASN A 103 13.98 -21.04 -28.77
N LYS A 104 14.69 -22.05 -29.29
CA LYS A 104 16.16 -22.14 -29.20
C LYS A 104 16.85 -21.06 -30.04
N PRO A 105 17.98 -20.50 -29.62
CA PRO A 105 18.59 -20.74 -28.31
C PRO A 105 17.75 -20.14 -27.20
N LEU A 106 17.67 -20.83 -26.04
CA LEU A 106 16.96 -20.31 -24.87
C LEU A 106 17.79 -19.17 -24.27
N GLU A 107 17.21 -18.00 -24.26
CA GLU A 107 17.77 -16.82 -23.59
C GLU A 107 16.92 -16.44 -22.39
N VAL A 108 17.57 -16.06 -21.30
CA VAL A 108 16.93 -15.62 -20.07
C VAL A 108 17.42 -14.23 -19.75
N ASN A 109 16.52 -13.26 -19.78
CA ASN A 109 16.78 -11.90 -19.32
C ASN A 109 16.09 -11.67 -17.98
N LYS A 110 16.73 -10.94 -17.08
CA LYS A 110 16.20 -10.59 -15.77
C LYS A 110 16.20 -9.08 -15.61
N ASN A 111 15.07 -8.53 -15.18
CA ASN A 111 14.92 -7.13 -14.85
C ASN A 111 14.44 -6.98 -13.41
N LYS A 112 14.94 -5.97 -12.70
CA LYS A 112 14.54 -5.65 -11.33
C LYS A 112 13.86 -4.30 -11.32
N GLU A 113 12.76 -4.20 -10.58
CA GLU A 113 11.97 -2.99 -10.43
C GLU A 113 11.67 -2.77 -8.95
N ILE A 114 11.91 -1.55 -8.45
CA ILE A 114 11.53 -1.16 -7.09
C ILE A 114 10.03 -0.87 -7.09
N PHE A 115 9.31 -1.43 -6.13
CA PHE A 115 7.91 -1.13 -5.91
C PHE A 115 7.68 -0.62 -4.47
N THR A 116 6.66 0.17 -4.29
CA THR A 116 6.21 0.69 -2.98
C THR A 116 4.81 0.19 -2.64
N SER A 117 4.04 -0.17 -3.66
CA SER A 117 2.72 -0.79 -3.54
C SER A 117 2.51 -1.79 -4.67
N ILE A 118 1.66 -2.80 -4.43
CA ILE A 118 1.14 -3.68 -5.48
C ILE A 118 -0.26 -3.19 -5.84
N GLU A 119 -0.45 -2.83 -7.10
CA GLU A 119 -1.71 -2.30 -7.61
C GLU A 119 -2.46 -3.39 -8.38
N LEU A 120 -3.57 -3.88 -7.82
CA LEU A 120 -4.33 -4.99 -8.39
C LEU A 120 -5.54 -4.49 -9.19
N ALA A 121 -5.62 -4.91 -10.45
CA ALA A 121 -6.88 -4.86 -11.20
C ALA A 121 -7.83 -5.93 -10.63
N LEU A 122 -9.05 -5.54 -10.27
CA LEU A 122 -10.00 -6.43 -9.60
C LEU A 122 -10.80 -7.25 -10.60
N THR A 123 -10.28 -8.39 -10.97
CA THR A 123 -10.95 -9.37 -11.85
C THR A 123 -11.73 -10.42 -11.05
N HIS A 124 -11.29 -10.72 -9.83
CA HIS A 124 -11.86 -11.72 -8.93
C HIS A 124 -12.40 -11.08 -7.63
N SER A 125 -13.21 -11.83 -6.86
CA SER A 125 -13.74 -11.41 -5.56
C SER A 125 -12.84 -11.75 -4.37
N ASN A 126 -11.74 -12.42 -4.59
CA ASN A 126 -10.78 -12.87 -3.58
C ASN A 126 -9.41 -12.23 -3.83
N LEU A 127 -8.70 -11.85 -2.75
CA LEU A 127 -7.40 -11.19 -2.83
C LEU A 127 -6.33 -12.11 -3.46
N TYR A 128 -6.29 -13.39 -3.06
CA TYR A 128 -5.30 -14.32 -3.59
C TYR A 128 -5.48 -14.57 -5.10
N ASP A 129 -6.73 -14.61 -5.57
CA ASP A 129 -6.99 -14.81 -7.00
C ASP A 129 -6.54 -13.59 -7.83
N ASN A 130 -6.73 -12.37 -7.31
CA ASN A 130 -6.21 -11.16 -7.94
C ASN A 130 -4.67 -11.09 -7.89
N LEU A 131 -4.04 -11.56 -6.81
CA LEU A 131 -2.57 -11.69 -6.73
C LEU A 131 -2.07 -12.76 -7.71
N ASN A 132 -2.76 -13.90 -7.84
CA ASN A 132 -2.42 -14.94 -8.81
C ASN A 132 -2.46 -14.39 -10.24
N GLU A 133 -3.47 -13.59 -10.58
CA GLU A 133 -3.56 -12.96 -11.91
C GLU A 133 -2.44 -11.92 -12.11
N PHE A 134 -2.10 -11.13 -11.09
CA PHE A 134 -1.01 -10.14 -11.15
C PHE A 134 0.37 -10.80 -11.40
N PHE A 135 0.62 -11.96 -10.78
CA PHE A 135 1.89 -12.69 -10.92
C PHE A 135 1.87 -13.79 -11.99
N LYS A 136 0.78 -13.90 -12.73
CA LYS A 136 0.64 -14.88 -13.80
C LYS A 136 1.66 -14.64 -14.91
N SER A 137 2.26 -15.73 -15.37
CA SER A 137 3.17 -15.64 -16.51
C SER A 137 2.42 -15.28 -17.79
N GLU A 138 2.99 -14.39 -18.57
CA GLU A 138 2.42 -13.88 -19.82
C GLU A 138 3.26 -14.30 -21.03
N LEU A 139 2.60 -14.77 -22.08
CA LEU A 139 3.23 -14.97 -23.39
C LEU A 139 3.21 -13.63 -24.14
N ILE A 140 4.40 -13.10 -24.43
CA ILE A 140 4.56 -11.88 -25.23
C ILE A 140 5.12 -12.26 -26.59
N SER A 141 4.35 -11.96 -27.65
CA SER A 141 4.77 -12.18 -29.03
C SER A 141 5.40 -10.91 -29.60
N GLY A 142 6.34 -11.10 -30.53
CA GLY A 142 6.96 -9.97 -31.23
C GLY A 142 7.99 -9.20 -30.40
N TRP A 143 8.48 -9.75 -29.30
CA TRP A 143 9.56 -9.15 -28.52
C TRP A 143 10.87 -9.15 -29.33
N LYS A 144 11.61 -8.05 -29.31
CA LYS A 144 12.90 -7.92 -30.00
C LYS A 144 14.03 -8.15 -29.02
N ASP A 145 14.91 -9.10 -29.34
CA ASP A 145 16.15 -9.32 -28.59
C ASP A 145 17.20 -8.21 -28.88
N LYS A 146 18.34 -8.27 -28.21
CA LYS A 146 19.46 -7.32 -28.39
C LYS A 146 20.04 -7.27 -29.83
N HIS A 147 19.71 -8.25 -30.66
CA HIS A 147 20.10 -8.34 -32.06
C HIS A 147 18.96 -8.00 -33.02
N ASN A 148 17.85 -7.43 -32.52
CA ASN A 148 16.60 -7.13 -33.27
C ASN A 148 15.87 -8.34 -33.84
N ASN A 149 16.19 -9.56 -33.41
CA ASN A 149 15.41 -10.73 -33.81
C ASN A 149 14.06 -10.73 -33.07
N VAL A 150 13.01 -10.98 -33.82
CA VAL A 150 11.64 -11.10 -33.27
C VAL A 150 11.47 -12.48 -32.65
N ARG A 151 11.07 -12.52 -31.38
CA ARG A 151 10.89 -13.74 -30.61
C ARG A 151 9.61 -13.71 -29.80
N ASN A 152 9.14 -14.88 -29.40
CA ASN A 152 8.11 -15.02 -28.38
C ASN A 152 8.81 -15.31 -27.04
N ILE A 153 8.37 -14.63 -25.99
CA ILE A 153 8.93 -14.79 -24.64
C ILE A 153 7.81 -15.09 -23.63
N ILE A 154 8.15 -15.81 -22.60
CA ILE A 154 7.35 -15.93 -21.39
C ILE A 154 7.93 -14.96 -20.37
N LYS A 155 7.10 -13.98 -19.92
CA LYS A 155 7.43 -13.05 -18.84
C LYS A 155 6.80 -13.56 -17.56
N SER A 156 7.61 -13.78 -16.53
CA SER A 156 7.17 -14.18 -15.18
C SER A 156 7.64 -13.16 -14.15
N GLY A 157 6.75 -12.79 -13.22
CA GLY A 157 7.03 -11.85 -12.14
C GLY A 157 7.17 -12.57 -10.79
N TYR A 158 8.13 -12.12 -9.97
CA TYR A 158 8.37 -12.62 -8.61
C TYR A 158 8.76 -11.47 -7.71
N ILE A 159 8.60 -11.64 -6.39
CA ILE A 159 9.15 -10.70 -5.42
C ILE A 159 10.53 -11.21 -4.99
N LEU A 160 11.56 -10.42 -5.29
CA LEU A 160 12.96 -10.70 -4.94
C LEU A 160 13.26 -10.26 -3.51
N ASP A 161 12.78 -9.07 -3.15
CA ASP A 161 12.91 -8.52 -1.81
C ASP A 161 11.56 -8.00 -1.31
N PHE A 162 11.17 -8.48 -0.15
CA PHE A 162 9.89 -8.19 0.44
C PHE A 162 9.99 -7.03 1.41
N PRO A 163 9.12 -6.00 1.31
CA PRO A 163 9.13 -4.87 2.22
C PRO A 163 8.71 -5.30 3.64
N ASN A 164 9.05 -4.49 4.65
CA ASN A 164 8.54 -4.70 6.01
C ASN A 164 7.02 -4.44 6.10
N ASN A 165 6.55 -3.43 5.36
CA ASN A 165 5.14 -3.12 5.22
C ASN A 165 4.74 -3.27 3.75
N LEU A 166 3.72 -4.07 3.49
CA LEU A 166 3.20 -4.32 2.15
C LEU A 166 1.90 -3.54 1.94
N ALA A 167 1.92 -2.60 1.02
CA ALA A 167 0.73 -1.88 0.58
C ALA A 167 0.14 -2.55 -0.66
N ILE A 168 -1.15 -2.90 -0.62
CA ILE A 168 -1.91 -3.44 -1.74
C ILE A 168 -3.04 -2.47 -2.07
N VAL A 169 -3.02 -1.92 -3.27
CA VAL A 169 -4.05 -1.01 -3.79
C VAL A 169 -5.01 -1.79 -4.67
N LEU A 170 -6.28 -1.69 -4.35
CA LEU A 170 -7.34 -2.38 -5.07
C LEU A 170 -8.00 -1.38 -6.02
N LYS A 171 -7.65 -1.46 -7.33
CA LYS A 171 -8.13 -0.52 -8.34
C LYS A 171 -9.63 -0.67 -8.56
N GLN A 172 -10.40 0.03 -7.73
CA GLN A 172 -11.85 0.14 -7.87
C GLN A 172 -12.18 1.16 -8.96
N THR A 173 -13.13 0.85 -9.85
CA THR A 173 -13.67 1.87 -10.76
C THR A 173 -14.67 2.76 -10.04
N GLN A 174 -14.87 4.00 -10.52
CA GLN A 174 -15.84 4.92 -9.91
C GLN A 174 -17.29 4.38 -9.93
N HIS A 175 -17.60 3.55 -10.94
CA HIS A 175 -18.97 3.06 -11.19
C HIS A 175 -19.23 1.65 -10.66
N ILE A 176 -18.17 0.83 -10.47
CA ILE A 176 -18.31 -0.55 -10.03
C ILE A 176 -17.35 -0.78 -8.88
N LYS A 177 -17.90 -0.82 -7.66
CA LYS A 177 -17.13 -1.18 -6.47
C LYS A 177 -17.32 -2.67 -6.21
N LYS A 178 -16.23 -3.43 -6.27
CA LYS A 178 -16.22 -4.85 -5.95
C LYS A 178 -15.88 -5.07 -4.48
N ARG A 179 -16.67 -5.89 -3.84
CA ARG A 179 -16.32 -6.49 -2.55
C ARG A 179 -15.21 -7.50 -2.79
N ILE A 180 -14.15 -7.41 -1.98
CA ILE A 180 -13.00 -8.31 -2.05
C ILE A 180 -12.85 -9.02 -0.70
N GLU A 181 -12.80 -10.33 -0.74
CA GLU A 181 -12.44 -11.15 0.41
C GLU A 181 -10.92 -11.11 0.60
N TYR A 182 -10.48 -10.86 1.83
CA TYR A 182 -9.07 -10.79 2.19
C TYR A 182 -8.85 -11.34 3.59
N ASP A 183 -7.69 -11.95 3.81
CA ASP A 183 -7.34 -12.58 5.07
C ASP A 183 -6.59 -11.62 6.01
N HIS A 184 -6.73 -11.86 7.31
CA HIS A 184 -5.93 -11.18 8.33
C HIS A 184 -4.45 -11.56 8.27
N ILE A 185 -4.16 -12.80 7.87
CA ILE A 185 -2.80 -13.29 7.62
C ILE A 185 -2.67 -13.59 6.15
N LEU A 186 -1.73 -12.92 5.49
CA LEU A 186 -1.46 -13.05 4.07
C LEU A 186 -0.13 -13.81 3.87
N ASP A 187 -0.18 -14.96 3.24
CA ASP A 187 1.01 -15.73 2.85
C ASP A 187 1.42 -15.35 1.42
N MET A 188 2.57 -14.67 1.32
CA MET A 188 3.16 -14.24 0.06
C MET A 188 4.28 -15.16 -0.44
N THR A 189 4.55 -16.25 0.26
CA THR A 189 5.65 -17.20 -0.04
C THR A 189 5.61 -17.71 -1.48
N LYS A 190 4.41 -17.98 -2.00
CA LYS A 190 4.20 -18.44 -3.39
C LYS A 190 4.76 -17.48 -4.44
N TYR A 191 4.79 -16.18 -4.14
CA TYR A 191 5.24 -15.14 -5.07
C TYR A 191 6.71 -14.77 -4.89
N ALA A 192 7.42 -15.43 -3.98
CA ALA A 192 8.83 -15.20 -3.72
C ALA A 192 9.72 -15.73 -4.85
N ALA A 193 10.75 -14.99 -5.22
CA ALA A 193 11.80 -15.47 -6.12
C ALA A 193 12.61 -16.64 -5.52
N ASN A 194 12.67 -16.73 -4.18
CA ASN A 194 13.21 -17.87 -3.45
C ASN A 194 12.06 -18.62 -2.75
N PRO A 195 11.62 -19.77 -3.26
CA PRO A 195 10.47 -20.49 -2.70
C PRO A 195 10.70 -21.08 -1.29
N ASN A 196 11.96 -21.13 -0.84
CA ASN A 196 12.31 -21.63 0.50
C ASN A 196 12.19 -20.58 1.59
N LYS A 197 11.94 -19.31 1.23
CA LYS A 197 11.80 -18.20 2.18
C LYS A 197 10.33 -17.97 2.46
N LYS A 198 9.91 -18.27 3.69
CA LYS A 198 8.54 -17.99 4.13
C LYS A 198 8.33 -16.50 4.30
N GLU A 199 7.27 -15.97 3.67
CA GLU A 199 6.93 -14.55 3.66
C GLU A 199 5.46 -14.35 4.02
N THR A 200 5.20 -14.12 5.32
CA THR A 200 3.86 -13.94 5.87
C THR A 200 3.69 -12.56 6.48
N TYR A 201 2.48 -12.03 6.34
CA TYR A 201 2.12 -10.69 6.74
C TYR A 201 0.83 -10.68 7.55
N GLU A 202 0.72 -9.74 8.49
CA GLU A 202 -0.50 -9.49 9.24
C GLU A 202 -1.16 -8.20 8.75
N LEU A 203 -2.48 -8.22 8.54
CA LEU A 203 -3.27 -7.05 8.20
C LEU A 203 -3.30 -6.06 9.36
N VAL A 204 -2.92 -4.82 9.11
CA VAL A 204 -2.87 -3.76 10.12
C VAL A 204 -3.72 -2.54 9.76
N SER A 205 -4.05 -2.35 8.47
CA SER A 205 -4.95 -1.27 8.07
C SER A 205 -5.78 -1.63 6.85
N VAL A 206 -7.01 -1.15 6.84
CA VAL A 206 -7.95 -1.23 5.72
C VAL A 206 -8.49 0.16 5.43
N ILE A 207 -8.17 0.70 4.27
CA ILE A 207 -8.67 2.01 3.83
C ILE A 207 -9.88 1.80 2.94
N ILE A 208 -10.92 2.55 3.21
CA ILE A 208 -12.16 2.55 2.45
C ILE A 208 -12.30 3.89 1.73
N HIS A 209 -12.74 3.82 0.47
CA HIS A 209 -13.15 4.99 -0.30
C HIS A 209 -14.62 4.85 -0.69
N SER A 210 -15.49 5.64 -0.11
CA SER A 210 -16.93 5.60 -0.35
C SER A 210 -17.49 7.00 -0.48
N ASN A 211 -18.29 7.25 -1.53
CA ASN A 211 -18.98 8.54 -1.74
C ASN A 211 -18.03 9.75 -1.64
N TYR A 212 -16.90 9.72 -2.33
CA TYR A 212 -15.87 10.77 -2.31
C TYR A 212 -15.21 11.01 -0.95
N HIS A 213 -15.37 10.07 -0.01
CA HIS A 213 -14.82 10.18 1.34
C HIS A 213 -13.92 8.99 1.67
N TYR A 214 -12.78 9.26 2.32
CA TYR A 214 -11.85 8.25 2.82
C TYR A 214 -11.98 8.12 4.33
N TYR A 215 -12.03 6.88 4.80
CA TYR A 215 -11.91 6.50 6.21
C TYR A 215 -11.22 5.14 6.30
N GLY A 216 -10.87 4.70 7.49
CA GLY A 216 -10.13 3.44 7.60
C GLY A 216 -10.25 2.73 8.93
N TYR A 217 -9.88 1.48 8.89
CA TYR A 217 -9.73 0.60 10.03
C TYR A 217 -8.25 0.38 10.28
N PHE A 218 -7.84 0.50 11.54
CA PHE A 218 -6.43 0.42 11.93
C PHE A 218 -6.29 -0.44 13.17
N LYS A 219 -5.30 -1.36 13.14
CA LYS A 219 -5.01 -2.26 14.23
C LYS A 219 -3.93 -1.68 15.14
N ASN A 220 -4.20 -1.67 16.44
CA ASN A 220 -3.21 -1.31 17.46
C ASN A 220 -3.34 -2.25 18.65
N ASN A 221 -2.28 -2.97 19.00
CA ASN A 221 -2.26 -3.94 20.12
C ASN A 221 -3.41 -4.97 20.05
N ASN A 222 -3.67 -5.53 18.89
CA ASN A 222 -4.76 -6.49 18.62
C ASN A 222 -6.18 -5.93 18.75
N ILE A 223 -6.33 -4.63 18.91
CA ILE A 223 -7.63 -3.95 18.92
C ILE A 223 -7.78 -3.19 17.61
N TRP A 224 -8.94 -3.32 16.99
CA TRP A 224 -9.28 -2.57 15.79
C TRP A 224 -10.01 -1.28 16.13
N TYR A 225 -9.67 -0.22 15.40
CA TYR A 225 -10.26 1.10 15.51
C TYR A 225 -10.75 1.56 14.14
N LEU A 226 -11.95 2.12 14.12
CA LEU A 226 -12.43 2.92 12.98
C LEU A 226 -11.97 4.36 13.19
N TYR A 227 -11.28 4.92 12.21
CA TYR A 227 -10.96 6.35 12.13
C TYR A 227 -11.69 6.97 10.94
N ASN A 228 -12.45 8.01 11.22
CA ASN A 228 -13.20 8.77 10.24
C ASN A 228 -13.04 10.26 10.58
N ASP A 229 -12.00 10.88 10.06
CA ASP A 229 -11.54 12.24 10.40
C ASP A 229 -11.42 12.42 11.93
N GLU A 230 -12.27 13.26 12.56
CA GLU A 230 -12.29 13.52 13.99
C GLU A 230 -12.94 12.39 14.82
N GLN A 231 -13.56 11.45 14.15
CA GLN A 231 -14.27 10.36 14.82
C GLN A 231 -13.36 9.14 14.98
N ILE A 232 -13.43 8.53 16.15
CA ILE A 232 -12.76 7.26 16.45
C ILE A 232 -13.71 6.35 17.21
N GLY A 233 -13.72 5.07 16.85
CA GLY A 233 -14.49 4.04 17.53
C GLY A 233 -13.71 2.74 17.63
N ILE A 234 -13.88 2.01 18.74
CA ILE A 234 -13.36 0.64 18.87
C ILE A 234 -14.34 -0.28 18.14
N ILE A 235 -13.79 -1.23 17.39
CA ILE A 235 -14.56 -2.25 16.67
C ILE A 235 -13.92 -3.63 16.90
N ASP A 236 -14.70 -4.69 16.74
CA ASP A 236 -14.19 -6.06 16.88
C ASP A 236 -13.27 -6.42 15.70
N LYS A 237 -13.69 -6.08 14.48
CA LYS A 237 -12.94 -6.32 13.23
C LYS A 237 -13.43 -5.38 12.12
N PRO A 238 -12.60 -5.16 11.09
CA PRO A 238 -13.03 -4.43 9.89
C PRO A 238 -14.29 -5.05 9.26
N ASN A 239 -15.17 -4.19 8.77
CA ASN A 239 -16.37 -4.64 8.08
C ASN A 239 -16.02 -5.16 6.68
N LEU A 240 -15.96 -6.49 6.53
CA LEU A 240 -15.66 -7.18 5.27
C LEU A 240 -16.73 -6.98 4.18
N ASN A 241 -17.90 -6.42 4.53
CA ASN A 241 -18.94 -6.10 3.54
C ASN A 241 -18.67 -4.82 2.74
N GLN A 242 -17.63 -4.08 3.10
CA GLN A 242 -17.24 -2.87 2.40
C GLN A 242 -16.22 -3.18 1.30
N CYS A 243 -16.13 -2.28 0.31
CA CYS A 243 -15.17 -2.39 -0.78
C CYS A 243 -13.88 -1.70 -0.37
N PRO A 244 -12.83 -2.43 0.00
CA PRO A 244 -11.56 -1.82 0.38
C PRO A 244 -10.93 -1.12 -0.81
N TYR A 245 -10.26 0.01 -0.53
CA TYR A 245 -9.46 0.76 -1.49
C TYR A 245 -7.97 0.40 -1.38
N MET A 246 -7.47 0.28 -0.14
CA MET A 246 -6.08 -0.10 0.12
C MET A 246 -6.00 -0.97 1.38
N LEU A 247 -5.15 -1.97 1.32
CA LEU A 247 -4.81 -2.87 2.43
C LEU A 247 -3.35 -2.68 2.80
N ILE A 248 -3.06 -2.54 4.10
CA ILE A 248 -1.68 -2.49 4.59
C ILE A 248 -1.45 -3.69 5.49
N TYR A 249 -0.40 -4.41 5.15
CA TYR A 249 0.06 -5.58 5.88
C TYR A 249 1.46 -5.34 6.43
N THR A 250 1.75 -5.82 7.63
CA THR A 250 3.10 -5.77 8.24
C THR A 250 3.67 -7.18 8.32
N LYS A 251 4.94 -7.33 7.97
CA LYS A 251 5.65 -8.60 7.96
C LYS A 251 5.70 -9.23 9.35
N LEU A 252 5.30 -10.49 9.44
CA LEU A 252 5.48 -11.28 10.64
C LEU A 252 6.95 -11.71 10.79
N LYS A 253 7.46 -11.61 12.02
CA LYS A 253 8.83 -12.00 12.37
C LYS A 253 8.96 -13.49 12.61
#